data_0a83cd668e28444a4f7bdbe392b77d8a
#
_entry.id   0a83cd668e28444a4f7bdbe392b77d8a
#
_cell.length_a   1.000
_cell.length_b   1.000
_cell.length_c   1.000
_cell.angle_alpha   90.00
_cell.angle_beta   90.00
_cell.angle_gamma   90.00
#
_symmetry.space_group_name_H-M   'P 1'
#
loop_
_entity.id
_entity.type
_entity.pdbx_description
1 polymer ?
#
loop_
_entity_poly.entity_id
_entity_poly.type
_entity_poly.pdbx_seq_one_letter_code
_entity_poly.pdbx_strand_id
1 'polypeptide(L)'
;MNDIQLSPEYKKLMNDIDHLDLIDPFHEDYYAEMQAINFQLSFLKAKSERPLLLPSTIPQVFSVSIFTPYEEMITIMDSLTQMYAKNAQSADDWETVIYSNINNYDFKAMSIMIKAQVDFLDLYFEIEKSSTRHDIKKYLTEKTGIAHYISEHRKGFIIRLHDMNSLHELRRRIQHLDHYQCNKDSFRIMELELAIDFYRFKHKALVTALFKSICLPSTAENIRVFKNQLGVFTPIPLTPLAMMKKLESGYNIGINHKKADEYWHLYVKTTDQNKQPLPECKWRIRAEKNIKLNVLNKMDNRLTNLKALLFNGFKGLSFTQLVNNAPQSVKDTYKESIQPFGMEQEIYYDKSRHKRTLQEHIEKNADLNRLISNAVHNHLRNFAISG
;
A
#
# COMPACT_ATOMS: atom_id res chain seq x y z
N MET A 1 -32.89 -47.33 2.73
CA MET A 1 -32.54 -46.07 2.02
C MET A 1 -32.79 -46.35 0.56
N ASN A 2 -33.84 -45.77 -0.03
CA ASN A 2 -34.11 -45.95 -1.46
C ASN A 2 -33.04 -45.18 -2.22
N ASP A 3 -32.24 -45.90 -3.01
CA ASP A 3 -31.35 -45.30 -3.98
C ASP A 3 -32.17 -44.41 -4.93
N ILE A 4 -32.09 -43.11 -4.75
CA ILE A 4 -32.64 -42.14 -5.67
C ILE A 4 -31.84 -42.30 -6.96
N GLN A 5 -32.41 -42.99 -7.98
CA GLN A 5 -31.81 -43.03 -9.31
C GLN A 5 -31.83 -41.61 -9.89
N LEU A 6 -30.70 -40.91 -9.73
CA LEU A 6 -30.48 -39.59 -10.32
C LEU A 6 -30.50 -39.75 -11.87
N SER A 7 -31.19 -38.83 -12.55
CA SER A 7 -31.17 -38.81 -14.01
C SER A 7 -29.75 -38.64 -14.55
N PRO A 8 -29.45 -39.17 -15.77
CA PRO A 8 -28.13 -38.96 -16.37
C PRO A 8 -27.73 -37.50 -16.47
N GLU A 9 -28.68 -36.64 -16.76
CA GLU A 9 -28.48 -35.19 -16.86
C GLU A 9 -28.12 -34.59 -15.50
N TYR A 10 -28.74 -35.07 -14.43
CA TYR A 10 -28.45 -34.64 -13.08
C TYR A 10 -27.05 -35.09 -12.63
N LYS A 11 -26.66 -36.34 -12.96
CA LYS A 11 -25.31 -36.83 -12.68
C LYS A 11 -24.27 -36.04 -13.43
N LYS A 12 -24.55 -35.65 -14.67
CA LYS A 12 -23.66 -34.79 -15.45
C LYS A 12 -23.50 -33.42 -14.79
N LEU A 13 -24.62 -32.78 -14.39
CA LEU A 13 -24.60 -31.49 -13.72
C LEU A 13 -23.78 -31.53 -12.42
N MET A 14 -23.91 -32.59 -11.62
CA MET A 14 -23.13 -32.75 -10.39
C MET A 14 -21.63 -32.86 -10.69
N ASN A 15 -21.26 -33.62 -11.74
CA ASN A 15 -19.87 -33.73 -12.16
C ASN A 15 -19.32 -32.37 -12.67
N ASP A 16 -20.14 -31.61 -13.40
CA ASP A 16 -19.75 -30.29 -13.91
C ASP A 16 -19.55 -29.26 -12.73
N ILE A 17 -20.41 -29.36 -11.69
CA ILE A 17 -20.25 -28.58 -10.47
C ILE A 17 -18.96 -28.98 -9.71
N ASP A 18 -18.73 -30.29 -9.53
CA ASP A 18 -17.52 -30.80 -8.88
C ASP A 18 -16.26 -30.40 -9.66
N HIS A 19 -16.36 -30.34 -11.01
CA HIS A 19 -15.27 -29.88 -11.85
C HIS A 19 -15.02 -28.36 -11.69
N LEU A 20 -16.09 -27.59 -11.58
CA LEU A 20 -15.97 -26.12 -11.32
C LEU A 20 -15.21 -25.82 -10.02
N ASP A 21 -15.40 -26.65 -8.97
CA ASP A 21 -14.68 -26.51 -7.71
C ASP A 21 -13.16 -26.75 -7.83
N LEU A 22 -12.71 -27.43 -8.90
CA LEU A 22 -11.30 -27.69 -9.19
C LEU A 22 -10.67 -26.62 -10.07
N ILE A 23 -11.47 -25.76 -10.69
CA ILE A 23 -10.99 -24.67 -11.54
C ILE A 23 -10.72 -23.44 -10.65
N ASP A 24 -9.57 -22.84 -10.84
CA ASP A 24 -9.27 -21.55 -10.23
C ASP A 24 -10.37 -20.54 -10.63
N PRO A 25 -11.09 -19.92 -9.66
CA PRO A 25 -12.12 -18.93 -9.95
C PRO A 25 -11.66 -17.75 -10.80
N PHE A 26 -10.36 -17.60 -11.00
CA PHE A 26 -9.71 -16.57 -11.84
C PHE A 26 -9.31 -17.10 -13.23
N HIS A 27 -9.57 -18.38 -13.52
CA HIS A 27 -9.30 -18.93 -14.86
C HIS A 27 -10.41 -18.53 -15.84
N GLU A 28 -10.02 -18.25 -17.09
CA GLU A 28 -10.98 -17.85 -18.15
C GLU A 28 -12.12 -18.87 -18.34
N ASP A 29 -11.80 -20.14 -18.18
CA ASP A 29 -12.78 -21.24 -18.36
C ASP A 29 -13.81 -21.32 -17.22
N TYR A 30 -13.53 -20.77 -16.01
CA TYR A 30 -14.47 -20.81 -14.89
C TYR A 30 -15.81 -20.19 -15.23
N TYR A 31 -15.82 -19.06 -15.94
CA TYR A 31 -17.03 -18.37 -16.36
C TYR A 31 -17.80 -19.11 -17.43
N ALA A 32 -17.08 -19.72 -18.39
CA ALA A 32 -17.69 -20.50 -19.43
C ALA A 32 -18.41 -21.72 -18.85
N GLU A 33 -17.75 -22.40 -17.89
CA GLU A 33 -18.34 -23.57 -17.22
C GLU A 33 -19.49 -23.20 -16.29
N MET A 34 -19.36 -22.09 -15.55
CA MET A 34 -20.47 -21.53 -14.77
C MET A 34 -21.69 -21.20 -15.62
N GLN A 35 -21.50 -20.62 -16.81
CA GLN A 35 -22.60 -20.37 -17.74
C GLN A 35 -23.23 -21.67 -18.25
N ALA A 36 -22.41 -22.70 -18.55
CA ALA A 36 -22.89 -24.02 -18.99
C ALA A 36 -23.71 -24.72 -17.89
N ILE A 37 -23.27 -24.65 -16.63
CA ILE A 37 -24.00 -25.16 -15.44
C ILE A 37 -25.34 -24.46 -15.29
N ASN A 38 -25.38 -23.11 -15.39
CA ASN A 38 -26.60 -22.33 -15.34
C ASN A 38 -27.60 -22.71 -16.46
N PHE A 39 -27.09 -22.93 -17.67
CA PHE A 39 -27.90 -23.37 -18.77
C PHE A 39 -28.51 -24.76 -18.49
N GLN A 40 -27.72 -25.71 -17.94
CA GLN A 40 -28.18 -27.05 -17.57
C GLN A 40 -29.22 -26.99 -16.44
N LEU A 41 -29.01 -26.13 -15.41
CA LEU A 41 -29.99 -25.90 -14.36
C LEU A 41 -31.32 -25.37 -14.91
N SER A 42 -31.27 -24.41 -15.82
CA SER A 42 -32.45 -23.86 -16.49
C SER A 42 -33.20 -24.91 -17.30
N PHE A 43 -32.47 -25.84 -17.93
CA PHE A 43 -33.05 -26.95 -18.67
C PHE A 43 -33.70 -27.99 -17.76
N LEU A 44 -33.07 -28.29 -16.62
CA LEU A 44 -33.64 -29.21 -15.61
C LEU A 44 -34.87 -28.63 -14.94
N LYS A 45 -34.94 -27.32 -14.78
CA LYS A 45 -36.12 -26.56 -14.30
C LYS A 45 -37.36 -26.90 -15.15
N ALA A 46 -37.20 -26.99 -16.45
CA ALA A 46 -38.31 -27.30 -17.36
C ALA A 46 -38.79 -28.76 -17.30
N LYS A 47 -38.05 -29.68 -16.65
CA LYS A 47 -38.29 -31.11 -16.69
C LYS A 47 -38.60 -31.80 -15.36
N SER A 48 -38.44 -31.12 -14.22
CA SER A 48 -38.50 -31.81 -12.93
C SER A 48 -39.42 -31.12 -11.91
N GLU A 49 -40.33 -31.87 -11.30
CA GLU A 49 -41.12 -31.51 -10.12
C GLU A 49 -40.43 -31.94 -8.79
N ARG A 50 -39.16 -32.40 -8.84
CA ARG A 50 -38.46 -32.96 -7.69
C ARG A 50 -37.44 -31.94 -7.10
N PRO A 51 -37.24 -31.93 -5.78
CA PRO A 51 -36.19 -31.11 -5.14
C PRO A 51 -34.79 -31.58 -5.58
N LEU A 52 -33.89 -30.64 -5.86
CA LEU A 52 -32.48 -30.88 -6.18
C LEU A 52 -31.65 -30.89 -4.89
N LEU A 53 -30.69 -31.80 -4.83
CA LEU A 53 -29.67 -31.81 -3.78
C LEU A 53 -28.46 -30.99 -4.27
N LEU A 54 -28.09 -29.95 -3.55
CA LEU A 54 -26.89 -29.20 -3.84
C LEU A 54 -25.69 -29.81 -3.10
N PRO A 55 -24.49 -29.78 -3.69
CA PRO A 55 -23.28 -30.23 -3.02
C PRO A 55 -23.00 -29.41 -1.75
N SER A 56 -22.42 -30.05 -0.75
CA SER A 56 -22.04 -29.44 0.53
C SER A 56 -20.93 -28.37 0.41
N THR A 57 -20.32 -28.25 -0.76
CA THR A 57 -19.24 -27.31 -1.07
C THR A 57 -19.73 -25.91 -1.45
N ILE A 58 -21.03 -25.72 -1.67
CA ILE A 58 -21.55 -24.37 -1.89
C ILE A 58 -21.40 -23.55 -0.60
N PRO A 59 -20.86 -22.30 -0.69
CA PRO A 59 -20.60 -21.49 0.48
C PRO A 59 -21.77 -21.46 1.45
N GLN A 60 -21.50 -21.66 2.73
CA GLN A 60 -22.51 -21.81 3.83
C GLN A 60 -23.47 -20.62 4.02
N VAL A 61 -23.44 -19.63 3.15
CA VAL A 61 -24.37 -18.48 3.16
C VAL A 61 -25.80 -18.92 2.85
N PHE A 62 -25.95 -20.08 2.15
CA PHE A 62 -27.26 -20.63 1.82
C PHE A 62 -27.32 -22.11 2.19
N SER A 63 -27.97 -22.43 3.30
CA SER A 63 -28.30 -23.81 3.61
C SER A 63 -29.57 -24.21 2.88
N VAL A 64 -29.42 -24.97 1.80
CA VAL A 64 -30.58 -25.53 1.09
C VAL A 64 -30.90 -26.91 1.69
N SER A 65 -32.11 -27.05 2.21
CA SER A 65 -32.60 -28.33 2.69
C SER A 65 -32.89 -29.28 1.52
N ILE A 66 -32.71 -30.59 1.73
CA ILE A 66 -33.14 -31.60 0.75
C ILE A 66 -34.64 -31.55 0.42
N PHE A 67 -35.41 -30.83 1.24
CA PHE A 67 -36.86 -30.62 1.03
C PHE A 67 -37.16 -29.27 0.41
N THR A 68 -36.14 -28.46 0.07
CA THR A 68 -36.37 -27.16 -0.58
C THR A 68 -37.06 -27.36 -1.92
N PRO A 69 -38.19 -26.69 -2.17
CA PRO A 69 -38.86 -26.78 -3.46
C PRO A 69 -37.96 -26.38 -4.60
N TYR A 70 -38.09 -27.08 -5.73
CA TYR A 70 -37.24 -26.85 -6.89
C TYR A 70 -37.20 -25.40 -7.35
N GLU A 71 -38.35 -24.73 -7.39
CA GLU A 71 -38.44 -23.31 -7.79
C GLU A 71 -37.70 -22.38 -6.83
N GLU A 72 -37.80 -22.62 -5.52
CA GLU A 72 -37.10 -21.84 -4.51
C GLU A 72 -35.57 -22.02 -4.66
N MET A 73 -35.15 -23.25 -4.95
CA MET A 73 -33.75 -23.56 -5.17
C MET A 73 -33.19 -22.90 -6.42
N ILE A 74 -33.98 -22.90 -7.54
CA ILE A 74 -33.59 -22.16 -8.75
C ILE A 74 -33.47 -20.65 -8.43
N THR A 75 -34.39 -20.10 -7.65
CA THR A 75 -34.30 -18.69 -7.22
C THR A 75 -33.04 -18.42 -6.39
N ILE A 76 -32.66 -19.34 -5.50
CA ILE A 76 -31.41 -19.26 -4.73
C ILE A 76 -30.20 -19.32 -5.67
N MET A 77 -30.20 -20.26 -6.60
CA MET A 77 -29.11 -20.42 -7.58
C MET A 77 -29.00 -19.22 -8.53
N ASP A 78 -30.13 -18.70 -9.00
CA ASP A 78 -30.15 -17.47 -9.80
C ASP A 78 -29.61 -16.28 -9.00
N SER A 79 -29.99 -16.18 -7.71
CA SER A 79 -29.47 -15.14 -6.82
C SER A 79 -27.99 -15.28 -6.55
N LEU A 80 -27.50 -16.52 -6.33
CA LEU A 80 -26.07 -16.82 -6.21
C LEU A 80 -25.32 -16.46 -7.49
N THR A 81 -25.86 -16.89 -8.63
CA THR A 81 -25.26 -16.60 -9.94
C THR A 81 -25.22 -15.10 -10.22
N GLN A 82 -26.30 -14.37 -9.92
CA GLN A 82 -26.31 -12.90 -10.03
C GLN A 82 -25.34 -12.24 -9.04
N MET A 83 -25.20 -12.79 -7.85
CA MET A 83 -24.24 -12.33 -6.84
C MET A 83 -22.81 -12.59 -7.33
N TYR A 84 -22.51 -13.78 -7.85
CA TYR A 84 -21.21 -14.11 -8.44
C TYR A 84 -20.95 -13.28 -9.70
N ALA A 85 -21.91 -13.17 -10.62
CA ALA A 85 -21.78 -12.32 -11.82
C ALA A 85 -21.65 -10.83 -11.48
N LYS A 86 -22.33 -10.36 -10.45
CA LYS A 86 -22.25 -8.97 -9.96
C LYS A 86 -20.93 -8.70 -9.25
N ASN A 87 -20.39 -9.71 -8.55
CA ASN A 87 -19.09 -9.62 -7.89
C ASN A 87 -17.94 -9.87 -8.87
N ALA A 88 -18.16 -10.65 -9.91
CA ALA A 88 -17.24 -10.94 -10.99
C ALA A 88 -17.37 -9.95 -12.16
N GLN A 89 -17.65 -8.69 -11.88
CA GLN A 89 -17.63 -7.65 -12.91
C GLN A 89 -16.26 -7.50 -13.60
N SER A 90 -15.22 -8.05 -12.98
CA SER A 90 -13.96 -8.46 -13.62
C SER A 90 -13.18 -9.36 -12.66
N ALA A 91 -12.36 -10.26 -13.18
CA ALA A 91 -11.38 -11.02 -12.41
C ALA A 91 -10.49 -10.04 -11.60
N ASP A 92 -10.18 -8.87 -12.16
CA ASP A 92 -9.44 -7.78 -11.57
C ASP A 92 -10.07 -7.26 -10.25
N ASP A 93 -11.41 -7.27 -10.13
CA ASP A 93 -12.10 -6.78 -8.93
C ASP A 93 -11.88 -7.72 -7.74
N TRP A 94 -11.92 -9.03 -7.96
CA TRP A 94 -11.61 -10.03 -6.93
C TRP A 94 -10.13 -10.02 -6.54
N GLU A 95 -9.26 -9.95 -7.51
CA GLU A 95 -7.83 -9.81 -7.31
C GLU A 95 -7.52 -8.58 -6.45
N THR A 96 -8.19 -7.45 -6.74
CA THR A 96 -8.06 -6.23 -5.94
C THR A 96 -8.45 -6.45 -4.49
N VAL A 97 -9.57 -7.13 -4.22
CA VAL A 97 -10.03 -7.40 -2.85
C VAL A 97 -9.06 -8.31 -2.09
N ILE A 98 -8.60 -9.39 -2.72
CA ILE A 98 -7.65 -10.35 -2.14
C ILE A 98 -6.32 -9.66 -1.85
N TYR A 99 -5.75 -9.00 -2.84
CA TYR A 99 -4.43 -8.37 -2.73
C TYR A 99 -4.44 -6.99 -2.06
N SER A 100 -5.60 -6.52 -1.59
CA SER A 100 -5.67 -5.42 -0.63
C SER A 100 -5.39 -5.82 0.82
N ASN A 101 -5.14 -7.10 1.07
CA ASN A 101 -4.76 -7.62 2.39
C ASN A 101 -3.30 -8.06 2.39
N ILE A 102 -2.50 -7.48 3.30
CA ILE A 102 -1.07 -7.75 3.42
C ILE A 102 -0.76 -9.21 3.75
N ASN A 103 -1.67 -9.91 4.43
CA ASN A 103 -1.51 -11.33 4.76
C ASN A 103 -1.45 -12.24 3.51
N ASN A 104 -1.92 -11.77 2.36
CA ASN A 104 -1.90 -12.53 1.11
C ASN A 104 -0.60 -12.32 0.30
N TYR A 105 0.39 -11.62 0.87
CA TYR A 105 1.68 -11.41 0.22
C TYR A 105 2.78 -12.26 0.85
N ASP A 106 3.27 -13.23 0.10
CA ASP A 106 4.60 -13.77 0.32
C ASP A 106 5.61 -12.95 -0.49
N PHE A 107 6.19 -11.94 0.14
CA PHE A 107 7.12 -11.00 -0.53
C PHE A 107 8.33 -11.69 -1.15
N LYS A 108 8.75 -12.87 -0.62
CA LYS A 108 9.87 -13.64 -1.18
C LYS A 108 9.44 -14.46 -2.37
N ALA A 109 8.36 -15.25 -2.25
CA ALA A 109 7.85 -16.08 -3.34
C ALA A 109 7.41 -15.22 -4.53
N MET A 110 6.82 -14.05 -4.28
CA MET A 110 6.46 -13.08 -5.32
C MET A 110 7.66 -12.31 -5.89
N SER A 111 8.87 -12.53 -5.37
CA SER A 111 10.09 -11.85 -5.82
C SER A 111 10.01 -10.31 -5.77
N ILE A 112 9.23 -9.76 -4.84
CA ILE A 112 9.10 -8.32 -4.63
C ILE A 112 10.43 -7.78 -4.11
N MET A 113 11.01 -6.83 -4.83
CA MET A 113 12.27 -6.21 -4.44
C MET A 113 12.01 -4.93 -3.65
N ILE A 114 12.52 -4.86 -2.42
CA ILE A 114 12.36 -3.71 -1.53
C ILE A 114 13.65 -2.89 -1.51
N LYS A 115 13.53 -1.58 -1.68
CA LYS A 115 14.64 -0.62 -1.56
C LYS A 115 14.27 0.52 -0.62
N ALA A 116 15.24 0.95 0.17
CA ALA A 116 15.17 2.19 0.94
C ALA A 116 15.87 3.31 0.16
N GLN A 117 15.34 4.53 0.26
CA GLN A 117 15.86 5.70 -0.43
C GLN A 117 15.66 6.97 0.41
N VAL A 118 16.62 7.88 0.34
CA VAL A 118 16.43 9.28 0.77
C VAL A 118 15.96 10.05 -0.46
N ASP A 119 14.66 10.38 -0.53
CA ASP A 119 14.08 11.07 -1.70
C ASP A 119 14.58 12.50 -1.77
N PHE A 120 14.54 13.21 -0.64
CA PHE A 120 15.25 14.47 -0.50
C PHE A 120 15.68 14.77 0.95
N LEU A 121 16.62 15.71 1.05
CA LEU A 121 17.13 16.27 2.27
C LEU A 121 17.26 17.77 2.09
N ASP A 122 16.65 18.55 2.99
CA ASP A 122 16.83 20.00 3.08
C ASP A 122 17.91 20.33 4.10
N LEU A 123 19.00 20.93 3.64
CA LEU A 123 20.15 21.29 4.44
C LEU A 123 20.23 22.80 4.60
N TYR A 124 20.16 23.27 5.85
CA TYR A 124 20.47 24.67 6.20
C TYR A 124 21.97 24.88 6.32
N PHE A 125 22.46 26.06 5.87
CA PHE A 125 23.84 26.51 5.99
C PHE A 125 23.93 28.02 6.03
N GLU A 126 25.01 28.55 6.69
CA GLU A 126 25.35 29.95 6.72
C GLU A 126 26.62 30.22 5.92
N ILE A 127 26.71 31.38 5.32
CA ILE A 127 27.87 31.84 4.54
C ILE A 127 28.38 33.18 5.09
N GLU A 128 29.68 33.39 5.03
CA GLU A 128 30.30 34.65 5.42
C GLU A 128 30.43 35.63 4.23
N LYS A 129 30.69 35.10 3.04
CA LYS A 129 30.75 35.86 1.81
C LYS A 129 29.33 36.24 1.37
N SER A 130 29.02 37.54 1.38
CA SER A 130 27.72 38.04 0.92
C SER A 130 27.40 37.54 -0.49
N SER A 131 26.22 36.91 -0.62
CA SER A 131 25.74 36.38 -1.91
C SER A 131 24.22 36.24 -1.90
N THR A 132 23.60 36.18 -3.06
CA THR A 132 22.18 35.91 -3.22
C THR A 132 21.87 34.44 -3.45
N ARG A 133 20.64 34.01 -3.15
CA ARG A 133 20.18 32.64 -3.48
C ARG A 133 20.36 32.31 -4.96
N HIS A 134 20.23 33.34 -5.84
CA HIS A 134 20.35 33.15 -7.29
C HIS A 134 21.79 32.83 -7.68
N ASP A 135 22.77 33.57 -7.14
CA ASP A 135 24.18 33.36 -7.41
C ASP A 135 24.67 32.00 -6.91
N ILE A 136 24.24 31.64 -5.69
CA ILE A 136 24.56 30.32 -5.12
C ILE A 136 23.96 29.20 -6.01
N LYS A 137 22.69 29.33 -6.41
CA LYS A 137 22.04 28.36 -7.29
C LYS A 137 22.75 28.23 -8.63
N LYS A 138 23.07 29.35 -9.27
CA LYS A 138 23.78 29.39 -10.56
C LYS A 138 25.12 28.69 -10.46
N TYR A 139 25.92 29.09 -9.48
CA TYR A 139 27.27 28.52 -9.26
C TYR A 139 27.22 27.01 -8.99
N LEU A 140 26.32 26.54 -8.09
CA LEU A 140 26.20 25.12 -7.80
C LEU A 140 25.72 24.34 -9.02
N THR A 141 24.79 24.87 -9.82
CA THR A 141 24.32 24.24 -11.05
C THR A 141 25.46 24.09 -12.05
N GLU A 142 26.29 25.13 -12.23
CA GLU A 142 27.45 25.08 -13.12
C GLU A 142 28.51 24.07 -12.65
N LYS A 143 28.75 23.95 -11.33
CA LYS A 143 29.75 23.03 -10.77
C LYS A 143 29.30 21.58 -10.69
N THR A 144 28.01 21.33 -10.45
CA THR A 144 27.49 19.97 -10.23
C THR A 144 26.77 19.40 -11.45
N GLY A 145 26.36 20.24 -12.41
CA GLY A 145 25.48 19.87 -13.51
C GLY A 145 24.03 19.57 -13.08
N ILE A 146 23.69 19.85 -11.82
CA ILE A 146 22.37 19.53 -11.23
C ILE A 146 21.69 20.83 -10.79
N ALA A 147 20.43 21.01 -11.19
CA ALA A 147 19.64 22.15 -10.71
C ALA A 147 19.24 21.92 -9.25
N HIS A 148 19.67 22.84 -8.38
CA HIS A 148 19.31 22.82 -6.96
C HIS A 148 18.19 23.80 -6.65
N TYR A 149 17.29 23.41 -5.73
CA TYR A 149 16.36 24.35 -5.11
C TYR A 149 17.04 25.00 -3.90
N ILE A 150 17.11 26.36 -3.88
CA ILE A 150 17.68 27.12 -2.79
C ILE A 150 16.65 28.16 -2.33
N SER A 151 16.45 28.25 -1.03
CA SER A 151 15.62 29.28 -0.38
C SER A 151 16.40 29.99 0.71
N GLU A 152 16.04 31.24 0.96
CA GLU A 152 16.56 32.01 2.10
C GLU A 152 15.84 31.60 3.39
N HIS A 153 16.58 31.47 4.46
CA HIS A 153 16.05 31.15 5.77
C HIS A 153 16.85 31.84 6.89
N ARG A 154 16.22 32.75 7.63
CA ARG A 154 16.88 33.52 8.70
C ARG A 154 18.19 34.17 8.20
N LYS A 155 19.34 33.81 8.81
CA LYS A 155 20.67 34.29 8.46
C LYS A 155 21.39 33.50 7.40
N GLY A 156 20.77 32.43 6.86
CA GLY A 156 21.40 31.52 5.93
C GLY A 156 20.45 31.06 4.81
N PHE A 157 20.77 29.93 4.28
CA PHE A 157 20.09 29.33 3.12
C PHE A 157 19.72 27.88 3.41
N ILE A 158 18.68 27.40 2.73
CA ILE A 158 18.33 25.97 2.68
C ILE A 158 18.53 25.51 1.26
N ILE A 159 19.28 24.42 1.08
CA ILE A 159 19.43 23.71 -0.19
C ILE A 159 18.71 22.37 -0.12
N ARG A 160 17.86 22.08 -1.12
CA ARG A 160 17.24 20.75 -1.29
C ARG A 160 18.12 19.87 -2.15
N LEU A 161 18.48 18.72 -1.60
CA LEU A 161 19.31 17.70 -2.23
C LEU A 161 18.46 16.45 -2.46
N HIS A 162 18.21 16.12 -3.72
CA HIS A 162 17.41 14.95 -4.12
C HIS A 162 18.27 13.71 -4.32
N ASP A 163 17.62 12.53 -4.14
CA ASP A 163 18.16 11.20 -4.48
C ASP A 163 19.54 10.93 -3.84
N MET A 164 19.66 11.21 -2.55
CA MET A 164 20.90 11.01 -1.81
C MET A 164 21.15 9.54 -1.53
N ASN A 165 22.21 8.98 -2.12
CA ASN A 165 22.57 7.57 -2.00
C ASN A 165 23.75 7.30 -1.06
N SER A 166 24.53 8.32 -0.72
CA SER A 166 25.68 8.18 0.17
C SER A 166 26.14 9.49 0.82
N LEU A 167 26.84 9.37 1.94
CA LEU A 167 27.50 10.51 2.58
C LEU A 167 28.58 11.13 1.68
N HIS A 168 29.26 10.31 0.87
CA HIS A 168 30.26 10.78 -0.09
C HIS A 168 29.62 11.70 -1.15
N GLU A 169 28.50 11.28 -1.71
CA GLU A 169 27.75 12.08 -2.68
C GLU A 169 27.29 13.40 -2.06
N LEU A 170 26.74 13.35 -0.85
CA LEU A 170 26.35 14.55 -0.10
C LEU A 170 27.53 15.51 0.06
N ARG A 171 28.68 15.02 0.58
CA ARG A 171 29.88 15.82 0.77
C ARG A 171 30.35 16.43 -0.56
N ARG A 172 30.37 15.68 -1.64
CA ARG A 172 30.74 16.15 -2.98
C ARG A 172 29.83 17.29 -3.45
N ARG A 173 28.52 17.22 -3.17
CA ARG A 173 27.59 18.29 -3.57
C ARG A 173 27.76 19.55 -2.71
N ILE A 174 27.96 19.42 -1.41
CA ILE A 174 28.07 20.57 -0.51
C ILE A 174 29.48 21.18 -0.45
N GLN A 175 30.53 20.48 -0.88
CA GLN A 175 31.90 21.03 -0.88
C GLN A 175 32.02 22.32 -1.70
N HIS A 176 31.19 22.49 -2.72
CA HIS A 176 31.19 23.71 -3.54
C HIS A 176 30.68 24.95 -2.78
N LEU A 177 29.99 24.76 -1.63
CA LEU A 177 29.60 25.86 -0.74
C LEU A 177 30.80 26.54 -0.08
N ASP A 178 31.97 25.88 -0.02
CA ASP A 178 33.21 26.44 0.49
C ASP A 178 33.64 27.71 -0.29
N HIS A 179 33.22 27.85 -1.58
CA HIS A 179 33.40 29.09 -2.35
C HIS A 179 32.79 30.33 -1.69
N TYR A 180 31.74 30.15 -0.89
CA TYR A 180 31.03 31.20 -0.16
C TYR A 180 31.47 31.30 1.30
N GLN A 181 32.60 30.68 1.67
CA GLN A 181 33.07 30.63 3.06
C GLN A 181 31.98 30.07 3.98
N CYS A 182 31.43 28.90 3.62
CA CYS A 182 30.36 28.30 4.36
C CYS A 182 30.81 27.84 5.75
N ASN A 183 30.05 28.25 6.76
CA ASN A 183 30.27 27.82 8.14
C ASN A 183 29.77 26.36 8.28
N LYS A 184 30.68 25.39 8.35
CA LYS A 184 30.36 23.94 8.44
C LYS A 184 29.63 23.57 9.73
N ASP A 185 29.83 24.33 10.80
CA ASP A 185 29.14 24.10 12.08
C ASP A 185 27.66 24.56 12.05
N SER A 186 27.29 25.34 11.03
CA SER A 186 25.91 25.77 10.81
C SER A 186 25.03 24.71 10.18
N PHE A 187 25.59 23.64 9.58
CA PHE A 187 24.81 22.63 8.89
C PHE A 187 23.78 21.96 9.77
N ARG A 188 22.50 22.10 9.38
CA ARG A 188 21.33 21.49 10.04
C ARG A 188 20.40 20.88 9.03
N ILE A 189 19.90 19.70 9.34
CA ILE A 189 18.85 19.05 8.54
C ILE A 189 17.51 19.69 8.93
N MET A 190 16.83 20.27 7.94
CA MET A 190 15.58 20.99 8.13
C MET A 190 14.35 20.16 7.78
N GLU A 191 14.49 19.30 6.79
CA GLU A 191 13.44 18.40 6.32
C GLU A 191 14.08 17.15 5.71
N LEU A 192 13.46 15.99 5.93
CA LEU A 192 13.85 14.70 5.35
C LEU A 192 12.64 14.05 4.71
N GLU A 193 12.80 13.52 3.50
CA GLU A 193 11.83 12.61 2.91
C GLU A 193 12.48 11.27 2.63
N LEU A 194 11.93 10.25 3.26
CA LEU A 194 12.43 8.88 3.22
C LEU A 194 11.39 8.00 2.53
N ALA A 195 11.84 7.10 1.69
CA ALA A 195 10.97 6.23 0.92
C ALA A 195 11.36 4.75 1.05
N ILE A 196 10.36 3.90 1.09
CA ILE A 196 10.47 2.46 0.85
C ILE A 196 9.78 2.17 -0.46
N ASP A 197 10.54 1.67 -1.42
CA ASP A 197 10.10 1.33 -2.76
C ASP A 197 9.93 -0.19 -2.91
N PHE A 198 8.76 -0.61 -3.40
CA PHE A 198 8.42 -1.99 -3.70
C PHE A 198 8.37 -2.17 -5.22
N TYR A 199 9.39 -2.81 -5.78
CA TYR A 199 9.51 -3.11 -7.21
C TYR A 199 9.01 -4.52 -7.52
N ARG A 200 8.72 -4.78 -8.80
CA ARG A 200 8.29 -6.09 -9.30
C ARG A 200 7.00 -6.60 -8.64
N PHE A 201 6.14 -5.67 -8.22
CA PHE A 201 4.83 -6.02 -7.72
C PHE A 201 3.95 -6.47 -8.90
N LYS A 202 3.17 -7.54 -8.70
CA LYS A 202 2.19 -8.01 -9.69
C LYS A 202 0.88 -7.23 -9.55
N HIS A 203 0.47 -6.97 -8.31
CA HIS A 203 -0.84 -6.40 -7.99
C HIS A 203 -0.69 -4.97 -7.47
N LYS A 204 -1.29 -4.01 -8.16
CA LYS A 204 -1.34 -2.60 -7.72
C LYS A 204 -2.05 -2.44 -6.37
N ALA A 205 -2.92 -3.39 -6.02
CA ALA A 205 -3.61 -3.45 -4.74
C ALA A 205 -2.66 -3.52 -3.52
N LEU A 206 -1.38 -3.84 -3.72
CA LEU A 206 -0.36 -3.75 -2.67
C LEU A 206 -0.30 -2.36 -2.02
N VAL A 207 -0.56 -1.27 -2.77
CA VAL A 207 -0.59 0.07 -2.17
C VAL A 207 -1.70 0.20 -1.11
N THR A 208 -2.85 -0.38 -1.37
CA THR A 208 -3.97 -0.45 -0.42
C THR A 208 -3.65 -1.35 0.77
N ALA A 209 -3.02 -2.51 0.51
CA ALA A 209 -2.58 -3.43 1.55
C ALA A 209 -1.55 -2.79 2.49
N LEU A 210 -0.57 -2.08 1.96
CA LEU A 210 0.41 -1.32 2.73
C LEU A 210 -0.25 -0.19 3.54
N PHE A 211 -1.22 0.53 2.94
CA PHE A 211 -1.96 1.56 3.66
C PHE A 211 -2.72 0.99 4.86
N LYS A 212 -3.45 -0.10 4.68
CA LYS A 212 -4.17 -0.78 5.77
C LYS A 212 -3.26 -1.26 6.89
N SER A 213 -2.02 -1.59 6.55
CA SER A 213 -1.04 -2.23 7.43
C SER A 213 -0.04 -1.26 8.04
N ILE A 214 0.03 -0.02 7.56
CA ILE A 214 1.04 0.94 8.06
C ILE A 214 0.85 1.20 9.55
N CYS A 215 1.95 1.12 10.30
CA CYS A 215 1.97 1.46 11.71
C CYS A 215 2.11 2.98 11.86
N LEU A 216 1.05 3.63 12.30
CA LEU A 216 1.01 5.08 12.47
C LEU A 216 1.15 5.47 13.93
N PRO A 217 1.85 6.59 14.24
CA PRO A 217 1.89 7.13 15.57
C PRO A 217 0.53 7.72 15.98
N SER A 218 0.35 7.93 17.27
CA SER A 218 -0.85 8.54 17.86
C SER A 218 -1.19 9.94 17.32
N THR A 219 -0.23 10.61 16.72
CA THR A 219 -0.38 11.94 16.09
C THR A 219 -0.91 11.91 14.66
N ALA A 220 -1.21 10.74 14.11
CA ALA A 220 -1.77 10.62 12.77
C ALA A 220 -3.29 10.87 12.78
N GLU A 221 -3.71 12.08 12.46
CA GLU A 221 -5.10 12.52 12.62
C GLU A 221 -5.88 12.53 11.30
N ASN A 222 -5.24 12.89 10.18
CA ASN A 222 -5.92 13.19 8.94
C ASN A 222 -5.47 12.26 7.81
N ILE A 223 -6.35 11.35 7.41
CA ILE A 223 -6.15 10.51 6.25
C ILE A 223 -6.97 11.06 5.08
N ARG A 224 -6.36 11.11 3.89
CA ARG A 224 -6.97 11.70 2.69
C ARG A 224 -6.56 11.00 1.42
N VAL A 225 -7.45 11.04 0.45
CA VAL A 225 -7.18 10.63 -0.92
C VAL A 225 -7.19 11.88 -1.78
N PHE A 226 -6.13 12.15 -2.54
CA PHE A 226 -5.94 13.43 -3.22
C PHE A 226 -5.21 13.30 -4.56
N LYS A 227 -5.41 14.29 -5.45
CA LYS A 227 -4.61 14.50 -6.66
C LYS A 227 -3.63 15.65 -6.46
N ASN A 228 -2.36 15.43 -6.72
CA ASN A 228 -1.31 16.43 -6.54
C ASN A 228 -1.53 17.74 -7.32
N GLN A 229 -2.23 17.70 -8.45
CA GLN A 229 -2.35 18.84 -9.35
C GLN A 229 -3.56 19.76 -9.06
N LEU A 230 -4.55 19.30 -8.32
CA LEU A 230 -5.82 20.02 -8.21
C LEU A 230 -6.16 20.46 -6.78
N GLY A 231 -5.37 20.05 -5.77
CA GLY A 231 -5.74 20.32 -4.37
C GLY A 231 -7.07 19.67 -3.95
N VAL A 232 -7.62 18.80 -4.80
CA VAL A 232 -8.92 18.16 -4.57
C VAL A 232 -8.72 16.99 -3.62
N PHE A 233 -9.33 17.09 -2.44
CA PHE A 233 -9.43 16.01 -1.49
C PHE A 233 -10.76 15.30 -1.67
N THR A 234 -10.75 13.98 -1.57
CA THR A 234 -11.97 13.18 -1.52
C THR A 234 -12.02 12.42 -0.21
N PRO A 235 -13.22 12.11 0.32
CA PRO A 235 -13.35 11.19 1.43
C PRO A 235 -12.65 9.86 1.10
N ILE A 236 -12.16 9.19 2.15
CA ILE A 236 -11.56 7.86 1.99
C ILE A 236 -12.67 6.93 1.50
N PRO A 237 -12.46 6.21 0.40
CA PRO A 237 -13.39 5.18 -0.01
C PRO A 237 -13.58 4.11 1.07
N LEU A 238 -14.79 3.57 1.17
CA LEU A 238 -15.13 2.60 2.22
C LEU A 238 -14.68 1.18 1.89
N THR A 239 -14.37 0.89 0.63
CA THR A 239 -14.00 -0.46 0.17
C THR A 239 -12.67 -0.46 -0.57
N PRO A 240 -11.91 -1.58 -0.54
CA PRO A 240 -10.66 -1.73 -1.30
C PRO A 240 -10.82 -1.46 -2.80
N LEU A 241 -11.91 -1.94 -3.40
CA LEU A 241 -12.20 -1.74 -4.82
C LEU A 241 -12.41 -0.27 -5.16
N ALA A 242 -13.19 0.45 -4.35
CA ALA A 242 -13.40 1.89 -4.55
C ALA A 242 -12.09 2.69 -4.38
N MET A 243 -11.19 2.26 -3.46
CA MET A 243 -9.87 2.84 -3.30
C MET A 243 -9.03 2.62 -4.56
N MET A 244 -8.99 1.39 -5.10
CA MET A 244 -8.22 1.09 -6.31
C MET A 244 -8.69 1.92 -7.51
N LYS A 245 -9.99 2.05 -7.73
CA LYS A 245 -10.55 2.94 -8.78
C LYS A 245 -10.10 4.39 -8.63
N LYS A 246 -9.96 4.89 -7.40
CA LYS A 246 -9.40 6.23 -7.13
C LYS A 246 -7.90 6.29 -7.46
N LEU A 247 -7.11 5.32 -7.01
CA LEU A 247 -5.67 5.26 -7.29
C LEU A 247 -5.39 5.16 -8.79
N GLU A 248 -6.13 4.36 -9.53
CA GLU A 248 -6.04 4.24 -10.99
C GLU A 248 -6.39 5.55 -11.71
N SER A 249 -7.32 6.31 -11.17
CA SER A 249 -7.63 7.66 -11.68
C SER A 249 -6.60 8.73 -11.25
N GLY A 250 -5.44 8.32 -10.70
CA GLY A 250 -4.30 9.16 -10.36
C GLY A 250 -4.40 9.87 -9.00
N TYR A 251 -5.25 9.35 -8.09
CA TYR A 251 -5.24 9.78 -6.70
C TYR A 251 -4.15 9.05 -5.92
N ASN A 252 -3.69 9.68 -4.84
CA ASN A 252 -2.70 9.18 -3.91
C ASN A 252 -3.29 9.15 -2.49
N ILE A 253 -2.68 8.36 -1.61
CA ILE A 253 -3.06 8.31 -0.20
C ILE A 253 -2.08 9.15 0.59
N GLY A 254 -2.58 10.10 1.38
CA GLY A 254 -1.80 10.91 2.30
C GLY A 254 -2.31 10.77 3.73
N ILE A 255 -1.38 10.71 4.68
CA ILE A 255 -1.68 10.66 6.11
C ILE A 255 -1.03 11.90 6.74
N ASN A 256 -1.81 12.65 7.47
CA ASN A 256 -1.57 14.02 7.92
C ASN A 256 -1.53 15.05 6.78
N HIS A 257 -1.47 16.32 7.13
CA HIS A 257 -1.34 17.39 6.16
C HIS A 257 0.14 17.53 5.75
N LYS A 258 0.43 17.88 4.50
CA LYS A 258 1.80 18.11 4.00
C LYS A 258 2.60 19.14 4.82
N LYS A 259 1.93 20.02 5.58
CA LYS A 259 2.56 20.98 6.48
C LYS A 259 2.76 20.46 7.91
N ALA A 260 2.24 19.26 8.24
CA ALA A 260 2.44 18.65 9.55
C ALA A 260 3.90 18.28 9.77
N ASP A 261 4.28 18.11 11.02
CA ASP A 261 5.63 17.73 11.43
C ASP A 261 6.06 16.37 10.87
N GLU A 262 5.10 15.47 10.72
CA GLU A 262 5.26 14.19 10.03
C GLU A 262 4.11 13.98 9.06
N TYR A 263 4.44 13.50 7.86
CA TYR A 263 3.51 13.25 6.78
C TYR A 263 3.89 11.96 6.05
N TRP A 264 2.91 11.12 5.76
CA TRP A 264 3.10 9.90 4.97
C TRP A 264 2.37 10.00 3.64
N HIS A 265 2.94 9.36 2.65
CA HIS A 265 2.41 9.34 1.29
C HIS A 265 2.58 7.94 0.68
N LEU A 266 1.48 7.36 0.19
CA LEU A 266 1.49 6.03 -0.45
C LEU A 266 0.87 6.14 -1.83
N TYR A 267 1.57 5.62 -2.84
CA TYR A 267 1.12 5.70 -4.23
C TYR A 267 1.89 4.74 -5.15
N VAL A 268 1.37 4.56 -6.38
CA VAL A 268 2.10 3.87 -7.46
C VAL A 268 2.90 4.92 -8.22
N LYS A 269 4.23 4.84 -8.16
CA LYS A 269 5.13 5.75 -8.88
C LYS A 269 5.38 5.23 -10.29
N THR A 270 4.77 5.88 -11.27
CA THR A 270 4.85 5.57 -12.70
C THR A 270 5.56 6.66 -13.52
N THR A 271 5.93 7.78 -12.87
CA THR A 271 6.62 8.90 -13.51
C THR A 271 7.87 9.29 -12.73
N ASP A 272 8.84 9.88 -13.42
CA ASP A 272 10.02 10.49 -12.80
C ASP A 272 9.71 11.86 -12.15
N GLN A 273 10.74 12.53 -11.62
CA GLN A 273 10.63 13.88 -11.04
C GLN A 273 10.23 14.95 -12.06
N ASN A 274 10.50 14.72 -13.36
CA ASN A 274 10.13 15.62 -14.46
C ASN A 274 8.77 15.27 -15.08
N LYS A 275 8.00 14.38 -14.40
CA LYS A 275 6.69 13.87 -14.86
C LYS A 275 6.76 13.06 -16.17
N GLN A 276 7.94 12.60 -16.57
CA GLN A 276 8.09 11.72 -17.71
C GLN A 276 7.71 10.28 -17.31
N PRO A 277 6.99 9.54 -18.17
CA PRO A 277 6.62 8.15 -17.89
C PRO A 277 7.87 7.28 -17.65
N LEU A 278 7.83 6.51 -16.57
CA LEU A 278 8.85 5.50 -16.34
C LEU A 278 8.51 4.21 -17.12
N PRO A 279 9.50 3.48 -17.64
CA PRO A 279 9.26 2.14 -18.17
C PRO A 279 8.73 1.23 -17.04
N GLU A 280 7.87 0.28 -17.38
CA GLU A 280 7.19 -0.61 -16.41
C GLU A 280 8.13 -1.28 -15.42
N CYS A 281 9.30 -1.73 -15.88
CA CYS A 281 10.32 -2.34 -14.99
C CYS A 281 10.84 -1.40 -13.89
N LYS A 282 10.58 -0.09 -14.01
CA LYS A 282 10.90 0.93 -12.99
C LYS A 282 9.69 1.39 -12.18
N TRP A 283 8.50 0.90 -12.51
CA TRP A 283 7.33 1.17 -11.69
C TRP A 283 7.51 0.58 -10.29
N ARG A 284 7.02 1.29 -9.30
CA ARG A 284 7.11 0.88 -7.91
C ARG A 284 5.96 1.40 -7.09
N ILE A 285 5.57 0.65 -6.10
CA ILE A 285 4.73 1.17 -5.04
C ILE A 285 5.68 1.82 -4.05
N ARG A 286 5.37 3.05 -3.69
CA ARG A 286 6.20 3.86 -2.82
C ARG A 286 5.44 4.24 -1.56
N ALA A 287 6.05 3.98 -0.41
CA ALA A 287 5.66 4.50 0.88
C ALA A 287 6.70 5.53 1.33
N GLU A 288 6.29 6.77 1.44
CA GLU A 288 7.14 7.90 1.85
C GLU A 288 6.78 8.39 3.24
N LYS A 289 7.79 8.86 3.95
CA LYS A 289 7.63 9.61 5.19
C LYS A 289 8.44 10.89 5.11
N ASN A 290 7.75 12.01 5.27
CA ASN A 290 8.37 13.33 5.39
C ASN A 290 8.44 13.72 6.87
N ILE A 291 9.58 14.24 7.32
CA ILE A 291 9.88 14.61 8.70
C ILE A 291 10.42 16.02 8.71
N LYS A 292 9.79 16.91 9.46
CA LYS A 292 10.14 18.32 9.53
C LYS A 292 10.98 18.67 10.76
N LEU A 293 11.47 19.91 10.75
CA LEU A 293 12.40 20.46 11.72
C LEU A 293 12.01 20.20 13.19
N ASN A 294 10.72 20.33 13.52
CA ASN A 294 10.28 20.15 14.91
C ASN A 294 10.57 18.77 15.47
N VAL A 295 10.44 17.73 14.63
CA VAL A 295 10.78 16.36 15.01
C VAL A 295 12.29 16.13 14.94
N LEU A 296 12.95 16.65 13.90
CA LEU A 296 14.39 16.49 13.70
C LEU A 296 15.21 17.15 14.80
N ASN A 297 14.77 18.30 15.33
CA ASN A 297 15.41 18.96 16.46
C ASN A 297 15.46 18.08 17.73
N LYS A 298 14.42 17.25 17.94
CA LYS A 298 14.39 16.30 19.07
C LYS A 298 15.40 15.16 18.91
N MET A 299 15.90 14.95 17.68
CA MET A 299 16.82 13.87 17.33
C MET A 299 18.26 14.34 17.09
N ASP A 300 18.61 15.57 17.40
CA ASP A 300 19.87 16.24 17.01
C ASP A 300 20.03 16.30 15.47
N ASN A 301 19.53 17.37 14.89
CA ASN A 301 19.46 17.59 13.44
C ASN A 301 20.79 18.05 12.79
N ARG A 302 21.92 17.93 13.48
CA ARG A 302 23.24 18.25 12.89
C ARG A 302 23.60 17.24 11.78
N LEU A 303 24.28 17.73 10.76
CA LEU A 303 24.74 16.89 9.63
C LEU A 303 25.63 15.72 10.11
N THR A 304 26.41 15.91 11.15
CA THR A 304 27.25 14.87 11.76
C THR A 304 26.46 13.67 12.28
N ASN A 305 25.17 13.88 12.60
CA ASN A 305 24.27 12.86 13.11
C ASN A 305 23.34 12.26 12.02
N LEU A 306 23.59 12.57 10.74
CA LEU A 306 22.71 12.22 9.62
C LEU A 306 22.32 10.73 9.59
N LYS A 307 23.26 9.82 9.80
CA LYS A 307 22.99 8.37 9.77
C LYS A 307 21.96 7.96 10.83
N ALA A 308 22.08 8.50 12.04
CA ALA A 308 21.12 8.23 13.12
C ALA A 308 19.75 8.83 12.82
N LEU A 309 19.71 10.06 12.26
CA LEU A 309 18.46 10.69 11.81
C LEU A 309 17.74 9.84 10.75
N LEU A 310 18.47 9.39 9.72
CA LEU A 310 17.92 8.53 8.67
C LEU A 310 17.40 7.20 9.26
N PHE A 311 18.18 6.55 10.12
CA PHE A 311 17.77 5.30 10.76
C PHE A 311 16.47 5.46 11.57
N ASN A 312 16.39 6.50 12.40
CA ASN A 312 15.20 6.79 13.20
C ASN A 312 14.00 7.19 12.35
N GLY A 313 14.24 7.93 11.27
CA GLY A 313 13.19 8.29 10.32
C GLY A 313 12.56 7.08 9.64
N PHE A 314 13.37 6.12 9.18
CA PHE A 314 12.89 4.87 8.56
C PHE A 314 12.10 3.97 9.50
N LYS A 315 12.35 4.01 10.83
CA LYS A 315 11.54 3.26 11.81
C LYS A 315 10.05 3.61 11.75
N GLY A 316 9.69 4.80 11.32
CA GLY A 316 8.31 5.22 11.13
C GLY A 316 7.63 4.64 9.87
N LEU A 317 8.34 3.82 9.08
CA LEU A 317 7.81 3.07 7.93
C LEU A 317 7.82 1.58 8.28
N SER A 318 6.96 1.17 9.21
CA SER A 318 6.75 -0.21 9.63
C SER A 318 5.31 -0.64 9.38
N PHE A 319 5.08 -1.95 9.29
CA PHE A 319 3.80 -2.50 8.89
C PHE A 319 3.35 -3.61 9.83
N THR A 320 2.04 -3.73 9.95
CA THR A 320 1.36 -4.75 10.75
C THR A 320 0.64 -5.74 9.86
N GLN A 321 0.13 -6.80 10.44
CA GLN A 321 -0.71 -7.80 9.79
C GLN A 321 -1.79 -8.29 10.76
N LEU A 322 -2.81 -8.95 10.22
CA LEU A 322 -3.79 -9.68 10.99
C LEU A 322 -3.16 -11.01 11.48
N VAL A 323 -3.35 -11.37 12.75
CA VAL A 323 -2.90 -12.68 13.26
C VAL A 323 -3.63 -13.83 12.56
N ASN A 324 -2.92 -14.93 12.30
CA ASN A 324 -3.45 -16.06 11.52
C ASN A 324 -4.68 -16.71 12.18
N ASN A 325 -4.71 -16.75 13.53
CA ASN A 325 -5.78 -17.34 14.31
C ASN A 325 -6.94 -16.38 14.61
N ALA A 326 -6.99 -15.21 13.98
CA ALA A 326 -8.11 -14.28 14.14
C ALA A 326 -9.45 -14.96 13.79
N PRO A 327 -10.54 -14.66 14.53
CA PRO A 327 -11.87 -15.13 14.19
C PRO A 327 -12.30 -14.75 12.78
N GLN A 328 -13.15 -15.58 12.14
CA GLN A 328 -13.57 -15.33 10.75
C GLN A 328 -14.23 -13.95 10.59
N SER A 329 -15.08 -13.55 11.53
CA SER A 329 -15.73 -12.22 11.51
C SER A 329 -14.72 -11.05 11.51
N VAL A 330 -13.59 -11.22 12.21
CA VAL A 330 -12.50 -10.24 12.24
C VAL A 330 -11.75 -10.23 10.89
N LYS A 331 -11.51 -11.43 10.32
CA LYS A 331 -10.89 -11.57 8.99
C LYS A 331 -11.73 -10.91 7.91
N ASP A 332 -13.04 -11.11 7.94
CA ASP A 332 -13.98 -10.52 6.97
C ASP A 332 -13.99 -8.98 7.10
N THR A 333 -14.11 -8.47 8.33
CA THR A 333 -14.04 -7.03 8.58
C THR A 333 -12.72 -6.44 8.12
N TYR A 334 -11.59 -7.11 8.38
CA TYR A 334 -10.28 -6.65 7.94
C TYR A 334 -10.15 -6.67 6.40
N LYS A 335 -10.69 -7.71 5.75
CA LYS A 335 -10.69 -7.84 4.29
C LYS A 335 -11.48 -6.70 3.63
N GLU A 336 -12.66 -6.42 4.12
CA GLU A 336 -13.58 -5.44 3.54
C GLU A 336 -13.23 -3.98 3.86
N SER A 337 -12.59 -3.73 5.00
CA SER A 337 -12.24 -2.38 5.43
C SER A 337 -10.99 -1.85 4.74
N ILE A 338 -10.94 -0.53 4.59
CA ILE A 338 -9.78 0.21 4.12
C ILE A 338 -9.08 1.01 5.24
N GLN A 339 -9.59 0.95 6.46
CA GLN A 339 -8.99 1.69 7.57
C GLN A 339 -7.59 1.16 7.91
N PRO A 340 -6.63 2.03 8.23
CA PRO A 340 -5.33 1.58 8.74
C PRO A 340 -5.52 0.97 10.13
N PHE A 341 -5.11 -0.28 10.27
CA PHE A 341 -5.21 -1.03 11.53
C PHE A 341 -3.93 -0.99 12.36
N GLY A 342 -2.83 -0.54 11.76
CA GLY A 342 -1.51 -0.48 12.39
C GLY A 342 -1.27 0.77 13.23
N MET A 343 -2.29 1.40 13.76
CA MET A 343 -2.12 2.57 14.65
C MET A 343 -1.67 2.15 16.05
N GLU A 344 -0.84 2.96 16.72
CA GLU A 344 -0.47 2.73 18.12
C GLU A 344 -1.69 2.76 19.04
N GLN A 345 -1.69 1.92 20.07
CA GLN A 345 -2.85 1.66 20.93
C GLN A 345 -3.51 2.90 21.55
N GLU A 346 -2.76 3.98 21.73
CA GLU A 346 -3.25 5.21 22.39
C GLU A 346 -4.35 5.94 21.61
N ILE A 347 -4.45 5.76 20.29
CA ILE A 347 -5.52 6.39 19.49
C ILE A 347 -6.85 5.67 19.60
N TYR A 348 -6.85 4.43 20.02
CA TYR A 348 -8.03 3.57 20.00
C TYR A 348 -8.89 3.62 21.27
N TYR A 349 -8.64 4.57 22.13
CA TYR A 349 -9.56 4.87 23.25
C TYR A 349 -10.93 5.40 22.77
N ASP A 350 -11.13 5.54 21.47
CA ASP A 350 -12.46 5.80 20.93
C ASP A 350 -13.34 4.55 21.11
N LYS A 351 -14.41 4.75 21.83
CA LYS A 351 -15.32 3.88 22.55
C LYS A 351 -15.99 2.74 21.75
N SER A 352 -15.65 2.49 20.50
CA SER A 352 -16.32 1.44 19.73
C SER A 352 -15.69 0.07 20.03
N ARG A 353 -16.49 -0.81 20.62
CA ARG A 353 -16.17 -2.22 20.92
C ARG A 353 -15.58 -2.96 19.72
N HIS A 354 -16.03 -2.62 18.53
CA HIS A 354 -15.58 -3.22 17.25
C HIS A 354 -14.11 -2.91 16.91
N LYS A 355 -13.67 -1.68 17.12
CA LYS A 355 -12.27 -1.27 16.89
C LYS A 355 -11.28 -1.95 17.85
N ARG A 356 -11.66 -2.15 19.12
CA ARG A 356 -10.84 -2.86 20.11
C ARG A 356 -10.62 -4.31 19.71
N THR A 357 -11.69 -5.00 19.28
CA THR A 357 -11.59 -6.41 18.86
C THR A 357 -10.63 -6.59 17.68
N LEU A 358 -10.63 -5.65 16.72
CA LEU A 358 -9.69 -5.70 15.60
C LEU A 358 -8.24 -5.54 16.04
N GLN A 359 -7.95 -4.66 17.01
CA GLN A 359 -6.59 -4.42 17.48
C GLN A 359 -5.97 -5.57 18.24
N GLU A 360 -6.77 -6.30 19.03
CA GLU A 360 -6.32 -7.49 19.73
C GLU A 360 -5.82 -8.58 18.77
N HIS A 361 -6.19 -8.47 17.50
CA HIS A 361 -5.81 -9.40 16.43
C HIS A 361 -4.79 -8.81 15.44
N ILE A 362 -4.19 -7.65 15.73
CA ILE A 362 -3.16 -7.04 14.89
C ILE A 362 -1.79 -7.22 15.54
N GLU A 363 -0.84 -7.68 14.75
CA GLU A 363 0.57 -7.86 15.16
C GLU A 363 1.52 -7.23 14.13
N LYS A 364 2.79 -7.08 14.49
CA LYS A 364 3.82 -6.63 13.53
C LYS A 364 4.05 -7.69 12.46
N ASN A 365 4.02 -7.29 11.19
CA ASN A 365 4.44 -8.18 10.11
C ASN A 365 5.96 -8.36 10.16
N ALA A 366 6.40 -9.45 10.82
CA ALA A 366 7.82 -9.71 11.10
C ALA A 366 8.64 -9.86 9.81
N ASP A 367 8.11 -10.56 8.81
CA ASP A 367 8.81 -10.84 7.56
C ASP A 367 8.97 -9.57 6.71
N LEU A 368 7.91 -8.81 6.51
CA LEU A 368 7.99 -7.55 5.77
C LEU A 368 8.91 -6.55 6.46
N ASN A 369 8.74 -6.34 7.76
CA ASN A 369 9.58 -5.40 8.51
C ASN A 369 11.05 -5.83 8.53
N ARG A 370 11.35 -7.12 8.52
CA ARG A 370 12.73 -7.64 8.38
C ARG A 370 13.30 -7.32 7.00
N LEU A 371 12.53 -7.51 5.91
CA LEU A 371 12.95 -7.16 4.56
C LEU A 371 13.20 -5.65 4.42
N ILE A 372 12.33 -4.82 4.98
CA ILE A 372 12.51 -3.37 5.04
C ILE A 372 13.75 -3.01 5.83
N SER A 373 13.94 -3.60 7.02
CA SER A 373 15.12 -3.36 7.85
C SER A 373 16.41 -3.69 7.11
N ASN A 374 16.45 -4.81 6.39
CA ASN A 374 17.61 -5.19 5.56
C ASN A 374 17.86 -4.16 4.45
N ALA A 375 16.81 -3.69 3.75
CA ALA A 375 16.95 -2.65 2.72
C ALA A 375 17.47 -1.34 3.31
N VAL A 376 16.96 -0.93 4.46
CA VAL A 376 17.42 0.27 5.20
C VAL A 376 18.88 0.12 5.63
N HIS A 377 19.27 -0.99 6.24
CA HIS A 377 20.65 -1.22 6.64
C HIS A 377 21.62 -1.21 5.45
N ASN A 378 21.24 -1.82 4.34
CA ASN A 378 22.03 -1.82 3.12
C ASN A 378 22.22 -0.39 2.57
N HIS A 379 21.16 0.41 2.56
CA HIS A 379 21.22 1.82 2.14
C HIS A 379 22.09 2.66 3.08
N LEU A 380 21.92 2.51 4.40
CA LEU A 380 22.62 3.28 5.43
C LEU A 380 24.10 2.93 5.59
N ARG A 381 24.57 1.80 5.06
CA ARG A 381 26.02 1.50 4.98
C ARG A 381 26.76 2.59 4.22
N ASN A 382 26.14 3.15 3.19
CA ASN A 382 26.73 4.21 2.36
C ASN A 382 26.76 5.58 3.08
N PHE A 383 26.09 5.72 4.25
CA PHE A 383 26.10 6.92 5.09
C PHE A 383 26.99 6.76 6.33
N ALA A 384 27.77 5.69 6.42
CA ALA A 384 28.76 5.55 7.48
C ALA A 384 29.88 6.57 7.27
N ILE A 385 30.27 7.27 8.35
CA ILE A 385 31.51 8.04 8.39
C ILE A 385 32.62 7.00 8.38
N SER A 386 33.41 6.94 7.30
CA SER A 386 34.67 6.21 7.31
C SER A 386 35.52 6.86 8.41
N GLY A 387 35.80 6.13 9.49
CA GLY A 387 36.69 6.54 10.56
C GLY A 387 38.11 6.71 10.03
#